data_2774fdfd325f75a9c32019fb5a14f14f
#
_entry.id   2774fdfd325f75a9c32019fb5a14f14f
#
_cell.length_a   1.000
_cell.length_b   1.000
_cell.length_c   1.000
_cell.angle_alpha   90.00
_cell.angle_beta   90.00
_cell.angle_gamma   90.00
#
_symmetry.space_group_name_H-M   'P 1'
#
loop_
_entity.id
_entity.type
_entity.pdbx_description
1 polymer ?
#
loop_
_entity_poly.entity_id
_entity_poly.type
_entity_poly.pdbx_seq_one_letter_code
_entity_poly.pdbx_strand_id
1 'polypeptide(L)'
;MKNFEKIILIIIIIAAIVGIGFLGYGYYQKLTRTVQNPVATIEVENFGTIKVELYPDIAPNTVANFITLANRGYYDGKTFHRTVPDFMIQGGSKDGDGKGAPTISDIKDGGSTTETYAIK
;
A
#
# COMPACT_ATOMS: atom_id res chain seq x y z
N MET A 1 55.05 -13.55 19.55
CA MET A 1 54.52 -12.24 19.12
C MET A 1 54.13 -12.23 17.63
N LYS A 2 55.01 -12.56 16.72
CA LYS A 2 54.71 -12.55 15.27
C LYS A 2 53.48 -13.39 14.83
N ASN A 3 53.16 -14.48 15.51
CA ASN A 3 52.02 -15.33 15.18
C ASN A 3 50.68 -14.76 15.71
N PHE A 4 50.73 -14.05 16.82
CA PHE A 4 49.56 -13.40 17.41
C PHE A 4 49.07 -12.23 16.54
N GLU A 5 49.97 -11.42 16.02
CA GLU A 5 49.65 -10.33 15.09
C GLU A 5 49.03 -10.85 13.79
N LYS A 6 49.54 -11.97 13.26
CA LYS A 6 48.92 -12.62 12.07
C LYS A 6 47.54 -13.15 12.34
N ILE A 7 47.26 -13.70 13.51
CA ILE A 7 45.96 -14.19 13.89
C ILE A 7 44.95 -13.03 13.99
N ILE A 8 45.35 -11.92 14.61
CA ILE A 8 44.50 -10.71 14.68
C ILE A 8 44.21 -10.18 13.29
N LEU A 9 45.21 -10.10 12.41
CA LEU A 9 45.01 -9.64 11.04
C LEU A 9 44.03 -10.52 10.27
N ILE A 10 44.12 -11.84 10.41
CA ILE A 10 43.21 -12.79 9.79
C ILE A 10 41.76 -12.60 10.30
N ILE A 11 41.60 -12.39 11.61
CA ILE A 11 40.26 -12.15 12.20
C ILE A 11 39.65 -10.86 11.65
N ILE A 12 40.43 -9.79 11.52
CA ILE A 12 39.98 -8.51 10.96
C ILE A 12 39.56 -8.67 9.49
N ILE A 13 40.34 -9.40 8.69
CA ILE A 13 40.03 -9.66 7.29
C ILE A 13 38.71 -10.47 7.16
N ILE A 14 38.55 -11.51 7.98
CA ILE A 14 37.33 -12.31 7.99
C ILE A 14 36.12 -11.45 8.39
N ALA A 15 36.22 -10.63 9.42
CA ALA A 15 35.18 -9.71 9.86
C ALA A 15 34.80 -8.70 8.77
N ALA A 16 35.80 -8.16 8.04
CA ALA A 16 35.57 -7.26 6.91
C ALA A 16 34.82 -7.95 5.75
N ILE A 17 35.23 -9.18 5.39
CA ILE A 17 34.57 -9.96 4.33
C ILE A 17 33.10 -10.27 4.70
N VAL A 18 32.88 -10.68 5.96
CA VAL A 18 31.52 -10.95 6.46
C VAL A 18 30.67 -9.68 6.44
N GLY A 19 31.23 -8.54 6.88
CA GLY A 19 30.57 -7.24 6.87
C GLY A 19 30.18 -6.79 5.45
N ILE A 20 31.11 -6.90 4.49
CA ILE A 20 30.84 -6.57 3.08
C ILE A 20 29.79 -7.52 2.48
N GLY A 21 29.88 -8.82 2.79
CA GLY A 21 28.87 -9.81 2.36
C GLY A 21 27.47 -9.50 2.88
N PHE A 22 27.36 -9.09 4.15
CA PHE A 22 26.08 -8.73 4.76
C PHE A 22 25.49 -7.46 4.15
N LEU A 23 26.31 -6.45 3.90
CA LEU A 23 25.89 -5.20 3.24
C LEU A 23 25.48 -5.47 1.78
N GLY A 24 26.25 -6.28 1.06
CA GLY A 24 25.96 -6.68 -0.33
C GLY A 24 24.66 -7.49 -0.42
N TYR A 25 24.41 -8.40 0.53
CA TYR A 25 23.18 -9.17 0.59
C TYR A 25 21.95 -8.28 0.87
N GLY A 26 22.07 -7.34 1.79
CA GLY A 26 21.00 -6.36 2.07
C GLY A 26 20.69 -5.49 0.86
N TYR A 27 21.71 -5.04 0.13
CA TYR A 27 21.54 -4.28 -1.11
C TYR A 27 20.91 -5.11 -2.23
N TYR A 28 21.35 -6.37 -2.39
CA TYR A 28 20.76 -7.31 -3.34
C TYR A 28 19.27 -7.59 -3.04
N GLN A 29 18.92 -7.82 -1.80
CA GLN A 29 17.54 -8.01 -1.35
C GLN A 29 16.65 -6.78 -1.69
N LYS A 30 17.21 -5.57 -1.54
CA LYS A 30 16.51 -4.33 -1.88
C LYS A 30 16.27 -4.19 -3.38
N LEU A 31 17.24 -4.59 -4.21
CA LEU A 31 17.13 -4.54 -5.67
C LEU A 31 16.21 -5.62 -6.25
N THR A 32 16.14 -6.78 -5.62
CA THR A 32 15.34 -7.94 -6.09
C THR A 32 13.96 -8.00 -5.47
N ARG A 33 13.61 -7.03 -4.62
CA ARG A 33 12.28 -6.94 -4.03
C ARG A 33 11.26 -6.64 -5.12
N THR A 34 10.65 -7.67 -5.65
CA THR A 34 9.44 -7.54 -6.48
C THR A 34 8.33 -7.04 -5.56
N VAL A 35 8.08 -5.75 -5.61
CA VAL A 35 6.91 -5.16 -4.95
C VAL A 35 5.70 -5.68 -5.73
N GLN A 36 5.01 -6.65 -5.18
CA GLN A 36 3.73 -7.08 -5.78
C GLN A 36 2.72 -5.95 -5.57
N ASN A 37 2.03 -5.60 -6.64
CA ASN A 37 0.96 -4.63 -6.56
C ASN A 37 -0.14 -5.10 -5.59
N PRO A 38 -0.67 -4.23 -4.74
CA PRO A 38 -1.80 -4.59 -3.89
C PRO A 38 -3.02 -4.95 -4.73
N VAL A 39 -3.77 -5.94 -4.27
CA VAL A 39 -5.04 -6.35 -4.90
C VAL A 39 -6.18 -6.03 -3.95
N ALA A 40 -7.10 -5.18 -4.40
CA ALA A 40 -8.34 -4.93 -3.70
C ALA A 40 -9.37 -6.00 -4.07
N THR A 41 -10.05 -6.55 -3.08
CA THR A 41 -11.15 -7.49 -3.25
C THR A 41 -12.45 -6.81 -2.85
N ILE A 42 -13.38 -6.69 -3.79
CA ILE A 42 -14.69 -6.06 -3.58
C ILE A 42 -15.74 -7.17 -3.64
N GLU A 43 -16.36 -7.45 -2.52
CA GLU A 43 -17.46 -8.41 -2.44
C GLU A 43 -18.78 -7.67 -2.68
N VAL A 44 -19.48 -8.04 -3.74
CA VAL A 44 -20.76 -7.42 -4.11
C VAL A 44 -21.89 -8.38 -3.77
N GLU A 45 -22.77 -7.95 -2.87
CA GLU A 45 -23.89 -8.76 -2.40
C GLU A 45 -24.75 -9.26 -3.59
N ASN A 46 -24.98 -10.59 -3.64
CA ASN A 46 -25.70 -11.31 -4.69
C ASN A 46 -25.05 -11.33 -6.09
N PHE A 47 -23.90 -10.68 -6.30
CA PHE A 47 -23.23 -10.62 -7.60
C PHE A 47 -21.85 -11.25 -7.63
N GLY A 48 -21.22 -11.47 -6.48
CA GLY A 48 -19.90 -12.12 -6.38
C GLY A 48 -18.78 -11.13 -6.10
N THR A 49 -17.56 -11.49 -6.53
CA THR A 49 -16.32 -10.81 -6.13
C THR A 49 -15.63 -10.18 -7.33
N ILE A 50 -15.22 -8.92 -7.19
CA ILE A 50 -14.38 -8.20 -8.14
C ILE A 50 -12.99 -8.07 -7.53
N LYS A 51 -11.94 -8.40 -8.30
CA LYS A 51 -10.54 -8.20 -7.90
C LYS A 51 -9.92 -7.11 -8.76
N VAL A 52 -9.30 -6.13 -8.11
CA VAL A 52 -8.70 -4.98 -8.77
C VAL A 52 -7.24 -4.87 -8.32
N GLU A 53 -6.31 -4.96 -9.26
CA GLU A 53 -4.90 -4.68 -9.01
C GLU A 53 -4.66 -3.18 -8.98
N LEU A 54 -3.94 -2.71 -7.96
CA LEU A 54 -3.64 -1.30 -7.74
C LEU A 54 -2.17 -1.00 -8.07
N TYR A 55 -1.91 0.10 -8.74
CA TYR A 55 -0.58 0.47 -9.23
C TYR A 55 -0.01 1.68 -8.44
N PRO A 56 0.57 1.47 -7.25
CA PRO A 56 1.11 2.56 -6.42
C PRO A 56 2.26 3.31 -7.09
N ASP A 57 3.01 2.66 -7.97
CA ASP A 57 4.11 3.31 -8.71
C ASP A 57 3.62 4.35 -9.72
N ILE A 58 2.37 4.18 -10.21
CA ILE A 58 1.75 5.10 -11.18
C ILE A 58 0.98 6.21 -10.47
N ALA A 59 0.20 5.86 -9.46
CA ALA A 59 -0.67 6.78 -8.75
C ALA A 59 -0.59 6.60 -7.21
N PRO A 60 0.54 6.96 -6.59
CA PRO A 60 0.81 6.64 -5.20
C PRO A 60 -0.23 7.23 -4.23
N ASN A 61 -0.60 8.49 -4.40
CA ASN A 61 -1.56 9.16 -3.52
C ASN A 61 -2.97 8.58 -3.67
N THR A 62 -3.40 8.29 -4.89
CA THR A 62 -4.71 7.70 -5.17
C THR A 62 -4.83 6.30 -4.58
N VAL A 63 -3.81 5.47 -4.77
CA VAL A 63 -3.77 4.11 -4.22
C VAL A 63 -3.72 4.13 -2.70
N ALA A 64 -2.87 4.98 -2.10
CA ALA A 64 -2.78 5.12 -0.65
C ALA A 64 -4.11 5.56 -0.04
N ASN A 65 -4.80 6.52 -0.66
CA ASN A 65 -6.13 6.96 -0.24
C ASN A 65 -7.15 5.83 -0.28
N PHE A 66 -7.22 5.11 -1.40
CA PHE A 66 -8.16 4.01 -1.57
C PHE A 66 -7.92 2.91 -0.53
N ILE A 67 -6.66 2.49 -0.34
CA ILE A 67 -6.29 1.46 0.65
C ILE A 67 -6.63 1.93 2.07
N THR A 68 -6.36 3.20 2.40
CA THR A 68 -6.68 3.75 3.72
C THR A 68 -8.17 3.71 4.00
N LEU A 69 -8.99 4.15 3.06
CA LEU A 69 -10.45 4.13 3.18
C LEU A 69 -10.98 2.68 3.26
N ALA A 70 -10.47 1.77 2.44
CA ALA A 70 -10.85 0.37 2.46
C ALA A 70 -10.53 -0.29 3.81
N ASN A 71 -9.32 -0.10 4.33
CA ASN A 71 -8.90 -0.66 5.61
C ASN A 71 -9.66 -0.07 6.82
N ARG A 72 -10.22 1.12 6.67
CA ARG A 72 -11.07 1.76 7.70
C ARG A 72 -12.55 1.42 7.56
N GLY A 73 -12.91 0.55 6.62
CA GLY A 73 -14.29 0.12 6.39
C GLY A 73 -15.17 1.18 5.74
N TYR A 74 -14.59 2.23 5.14
CA TYR A 74 -15.37 3.30 4.50
C TYR A 74 -16.31 2.77 3.41
N TYR A 75 -15.87 1.77 2.65
CA TYR A 75 -16.65 1.20 1.55
C TYR A 75 -17.67 0.14 1.97
N ASP A 76 -17.59 -0.33 3.23
CA ASP A 76 -18.49 -1.37 3.71
C ASP A 76 -19.94 -0.88 3.75
N GLY A 77 -20.84 -1.66 3.16
CA GLY A 77 -22.26 -1.31 3.03
C GLY A 77 -22.57 -0.19 2.03
N LYS A 78 -21.59 0.28 1.25
CA LYS A 78 -21.82 1.24 0.18
C LYS A 78 -22.46 0.60 -1.03
N THR A 79 -23.24 1.38 -1.78
CA THR A 79 -23.94 0.94 -2.98
C THR A 79 -23.25 1.40 -4.25
N PHE A 80 -23.46 0.66 -5.32
CA PHE A 80 -23.24 1.16 -6.68
C PHE A 80 -24.49 1.94 -7.09
N HIS A 81 -24.46 3.26 -6.90
CA HIS A 81 -25.61 4.14 -7.11
C HIS A 81 -25.89 4.47 -8.60
N ARG A 82 -24.94 4.15 -9.48
CA ARG A 82 -25.10 4.38 -10.91
C ARG A 82 -24.50 3.22 -11.70
N THR A 83 -25.28 2.66 -12.59
CA THR A 83 -24.85 1.63 -13.54
C THR A 83 -25.23 2.06 -14.96
N VAL A 84 -24.29 1.97 -15.87
CA VAL A 84 -24.52 2.22 -17.30
C VAL A 84 -24.11 0.96 -18.05
N PRO A 85 -25.07 0.25 -18.69
CA PRO A 85 -24.78 -0.96 -19.45
C PRO A 85 -23.67 -0.74 -20.46
N ASP A 86 -22.79 -1.74 -20.61
CA ASP A 86 -21.65 -1.75 -21.52
C ASP A 86 -20.64 -0.62 -21.31
N PHE A 87 -20.74 0.13 -20.20
CA PHE A 87 -19.83 1.24 -19.92
C PHE A 87 -19.20 1.18 -18.52
N MET A 88 -19.99 1.32 -17.44
CA MET A 88 -19.42 1.38 -16.09
C MET A 88 -20.44 1.16 -14.97
N ILE A 89 -19.90 0.84 -13.79
CA ILE A 89 -20.58 0.95 -12.49
C ILE A 89 -19.88 1.99 -11.65
N GLN A 90 -20.61 2.76 -10.85
CA GLN A 90 -20.07 3.81 -9.99
C GLN A 90 -20.61 3.65 -8.57
N GLY A 91 -19.69 3.70 -7.61
CA GLY A 91 -20.00 3.56 -6.19
C GLY A 91 -19.03 4.32 -5.31
N GLY A 92 -19.14 4.13 -4.00
CA GLY A 92 -18.22 4.69 -3.00
C GLY A 92 -18.57 6.10 -2.53
N SER A 93 -19.71 6.67 -2.91
CA SER A 93 -20.16 7.93 -2.32
C SER A 93 -20.58 7.73 -0.86
N LYS A 94 -20.38 8.73 -0.02
CA LYS A 94 -20.63 8.67 1.43
C LYS A 94 -22.10 8.32 1.70
N ASP A 95 -23.01 8.96 1.00
CA ASP A 95 -24.45 8.87 1.21
C ASP A 95 -25.16 7.91 0.21
N GLY A 96 -24.41 7.27 -0.67
CA GLY A 96 -24.94 6.33 -1.67
C GLY A 96 -25.72 6.99 -2.80
N ASP A 97 -25.66 8.29 -2.95
CA ASP A 97 -26.41 9.10 -3.93
C ASP A 97 -25.50 9.79 -4.97
N GLY A 98 -24.20 9.57 -4.88
CA GLY A 98 -23.19 10.17 -5.76
C GLY A 98 -22.74 11.58 -5.35
N LYS A 99 -23.23 12.14 -4.24
CA LYS A 99 -22.93 13.52 -3.83
C LYS A 99 -21.95 13.60 -2.67
N GLY A 100 -21.99 12.68 -1.72
CA GLY A 100 -21.12 12.68 -0.56
C GLY A 100 -19.68 12.26 -0.90
N ALA A 101 -18.71 12.98 -0.35
CA ALA A 101 -17.29 12.65 -0.42
C ALA A 101 -16.75 12.22 0.94
N PRO A 102 -15.62 11.47 1.00
CA PRO A 102 -14.94 11.18 2.25
C PRO A 102 -14.48 12.47 2.94
N THR A 103 -14.52 12.47 4.27
CA THR A 103 -14.04 13.57 5.11
C THR A 103 -12.68 13.22 5.71
N ILE A 104 -12.03 14.19 6.35
CA ILE A 104 -10.72 13.97 6.99
C ILE A 104 -10.80 12.90 8.08
N SER A 105 -11.91 12.76 8.79
CA SER A 105 -12.12 11.72 9.78
C SER A 105 -12.16 10.30 9.19
N ASP A 106 -12.52 10.16 7.92
CA ASP A 106 -12.56 8.85 7.25
C ASP A 106 -11.15 8.30 6.98
N ILE A 107 -10.14 9.18 6.93
CA ILE A 107 -8.73 8.79 6.68
C ILE A 107 -7.81 8.98 7.88
N LYS A 108 -8.19 9.81 8.87
CA LYS A 108 -7.35 10.18 10.00
C LYS A 108 -8.15 10.28 11.29
N ASP A 109 -7.64 9.67 12.36
CA ASP A 109 -8.25 9.78 13.69
C ASP A 109 -8.21 11.22 14.20
N GLY A 110 -9.31 11.67 14.80
CA GLY A 110 -9.47 13.04 15.29
C GLY A 110 -9.56 14.11 14.20
N GLY A 111 -9.76 13.70 12.93
CA GLY A 111 -9.98 14.62 11.82
C GLY A 111 -11.39 15.23 11.80
N SER A 112 -11.56 16.29 10.98
CA SER A 112 -12.86 16.93 10.77
C SER A 112 -13.85 15.95 10.14
N THR A 113 -15.09 15.96 10.62
CA THR A 113 -16.21 15.15 10.10
C THR A 113 -16.96 15.83 8.96
N THR A 114 -16.69 17.10 8.71
CA THR A 114 -17.40 17.92 7.69
C THR A 114 -16.48 18.40 6.58
N GLU A 115 -15.18 18.48 6.83
CA GLU A 115 -14.21 18.96 5.87
C GLU A 115 -13.76 17.83 4.93
N THR A 116 -13.95 18.03 3.65
CA THR A 116 -13.49 17.11 2.59
C THR A 116 -12.05 17.43 2.16
N TYR A 117 -11.41 16.52 1.47
CA TYR A 117 -10.05 16.68 0.98
C TYR A 117 -9.97 16.33 -0.51
N ALA A 118 -8.91 16.80 -1.17
CA ALA A 118 -8.59 16.47 -2.55
C ALA A 118 -7.26 15.72 -2.63
N ILE A 119 -7.18 14.74 -3.53
CA ILE A 119 -5.94 14.03 -3.87
C ILE A 119 -5.21 14.87 -4.93
N LYS A 120 -3.96 15.19 -4.63
CA LYS A 120 -3.07 15.90 -5.57
C LYS A 120 -2.03 14.95 -6.14
#